data_c81460f71345ddcc9af4d15f383165ef
#
_entry.id   c81460f71345ddcc9af4d15f383165ef
#
_cell.length_a   1.000
_cell.length_b   1.000
_cell.length_c   1.000
_cell.angle_alpha   90.00
_cell.angle_beta   90.00
_cell.angle_gamma   90.00
#
_symmetry.space_group_name_H-M   'P 1'
#
loop_
_entity.id
_entity.type
_entity.pdbx_description
1 polymer ?
#
loop_
_entity_poly.entity_id
_entity_poly.type
_entity_poly.pdbx_seq_one_letter_code
_entity_poly.pdbx_strand_id
1 'polypeptide(L)'
;MAAPSLSTPFQPYVYQSPQAAVTAFQILGGEAQILQIMLKPQEKVLAKSGTMCYTSGSIQMENVLPPENGGGLWQWFFGKNVINTSFVNSGSQDGFIGLAAPSLSRILPIDLATFGGEIICQPDAYLCSLNDVTVTTTVNRRPRPGIFGGEGILRQKLVGRGLAFIAAGGSVVQKNLAQGEVLVVDAACLVAMSSTIDFHVKYGSSARRPVFGGDGLLTAHLTGPGIVFIQSLPFYRLSQRIARAVTSPNVRDNPRFFVQIGIFFFLAYIMIVSSLLLTDV
;
A
#
# COMPACT_ATOMS: atom_id res chain seq x y z
N MET A 1 -43.05 0.35 -9.03
CA MET A 1 -42.07 1.43 -8.81
C MET A 1 -40.72 0.76 -8.78
N ALA A 2 -39.91 0.92 -9.82
CA ALA A 2 -38.53 0.44 -9.83
C ALA A 2 -37.70 1.37 -8.93
N ALA A 3 -37.02 0.80 -7.93
CA ALA A 3 -36.07 1.53 -7.14
C ALA A 3 -34.99 2.14 -8.07
N PRO A 4 -34.62 3.40 -7.90
CA PRO A 4 -33.55 3.97 -8.72
C PRO A 4 -32.29 3.19 -8.43
N SER A 5 -31.69 2.60 -9.45
CA SER A 5 -30.37 1.97 -9.35
C SER A 5 -29.31 3.09 -9.19
N LEU A 6 -29.09 3.51 -7.96
CA LEU A 6 -28.19 4.60 -7.59
C LEU A 6 -26.70 4.20 -7.60
N SER A 7 -26.37 2.98 -8.00
CA SER A 7 -24.97 2.57 -8.01
C SER A 7 -24.43 2.46 -9.43
N THR A 8 -23.39 3.23 -9.71
CA THR A 8 -22.59 3.03 -10.92
C THR A 8 -21.89 1.67 -10.84
N PRO A 9 -21.82 0.91 -11.94
CA PRO A 9 -21.16 -0.40 -11.92
C PRO A 9 -19.65 -0.25 -11.67
N PHE A 10 -19.02 -1.30 -11.12
CA PHE A 10 -17.57 -1.40 -11.10
C PHE A 10 -17.07 -1.61 -12.53
N GLN A 11 -15.97 -0.93 -12.87
CA GLN A 11 -15.36 -1.00 -14.20
C GLN A 11 -13.87 -1.30 -14.08
N PRO A 12 -13.27 -2.05 -15.04
CA PRO A 12 -11.83 -2.12 -15.15
C PRO A 12 -11.27 -0.73 -15.45
N TYR A 13 -10.15 -0.38 -14.82
CA TYR A 13 -9.50 0.89 -15.11
C TYR A 13 -8.79 0.80 -16.47
N VAL A 14 -9.10 1.72 -17.36
CA VAL A 14 -8.44 1.88 -18.66
C VAL A 14 -7.88 3.31 -18.72
N TYR A 15 -6.56 3.41 -18.77
CA TYR A 15 -5.92 4.70 -18.94
C TYR A 15 -6.16 5.22 -20.35
N GLN A 16 -6.67 6.44 -20.45
CA GLN A 16 -6.78 7.18 -21.70
C GLN A 16 -5.69 8.23 -21.73
N SER A 17 -4.68 8.03 -22.57
CA SER A 17 -3.61 9.01 -22.75
C SER A 17 -4.17 10.30 -23.32
N PRO A 18 -3.93 11.46 -22.69
CA PRO A 18 -4.19 12.74 -23.34
C PRO A 18 -3.33 12.81 -24.61
N GLN A 19 -3.89 13.26 -25.71
CA GLN A 19 -3.17 13.38 -26.99
C GLN A 19 -1.93 14.29 -26.94
N ALA A 20 -1.73 15.02 -25.86
CA ALA A 20 -0.60 15.92 -25.61
C ALA A 20 0.45 15.36 -24.62
N ALA A 21 0.35 14.11 -24.18
CA ALA A 21 1.32 13.54 -23.23
C ALA A 21 2.68 13.34 -23.92
N VAL A 22 3.65 14.17 -23.52
CA VAL A 22 4.99 14.25 -24.11
C VAL A 22 5.91 13.12 -23.69
N THR A 23 5.60 12.41 -22.61
CA THR A 23 6.44 11.32 -22.10
C THR A 23 5.95 9.98 -22.58
N ALA A 24 6.74 9.33 -23.42
CA ALA A 24 6.44 7.98 -23.88
C ALA A 24 6.70 6.98 -22.73
N PHE A 25 5.71 6.21 -22.37
CA PHE A 25 5.86 5.09 -21.46
C PHE A 25 5.15 3.85 -22.02
N GLN A 26 5.59 2.70 -21.53
CA GLN A 26 4.99 1.41 -21.89
C GLN A 26 4.91 0.53 -20.63
N ILE A 27 3.76 -0.11 -20.43
CA ILE A 27 3.59 -1.10 -19.38
C ILE A 27 3.77 -2.48 -20.02
N LEU A 28 4.74 -3.23 -19.52
CA LEU A 28 5.15 -4.54 -19.99
C LEU A 28 4.75 -5.62 -18.99
N GLY A 29 4.40 -6.81 -19.47
CA GLY A 29 4.06 -7.95 -18.64
C GLY A 29 2.57 -8.10 -18.37
N GLY A 30 2.20 -9.19 -17.69
CA GLY A 30 0.82 -9.56 -17.35
C GLY A 30 0.48 -9.24 -15.90
N GLU A 31 0.63 -10.23 -15.01
CA GLU A 31 0.26 -10.09 -13.59
C GLU A 31 1.34 -9.40 -12.74
N ALA A 32 2.60 -9.47 -13.16
CA ALA A 32 3.72 -8.69 -12.62
C ALA A 32 4.22 -7.76 -13.72
N GLN A 33 4.06 -6.47 -13.53
CA GLN A 33 4.29 -5.50 -14.59
C GLN A 33 5.55 -4.69 -14.35
N ILE A 34 6.18 -4.29 -15.47
CA ILE A 34 7.29 -3.36 -15.53
C ILE A 34 6.82 -2.13 -16.29
N LEU A 35 7.07 -0.97 -15.73
CA LEU A 35 6.87 0.30 -16.37
C LEU A 35 8.18 0.72 -17.04
N GLN A 36 8.22 0.79 -18.37
CA GLN A 36 9.31 1.40 -19.10
C GLN A 36 8.97 2.83 -19.46
N ILE A 37 9.86 3.76 -19.12
CA ILE A 37 9.70 5.19 -19.37
C ILE A 37 10.87 5.65 -20.25
N MET A 38 10.56 6.40 -21.30
CA MET A 38 11.55 7.12 -22.09
C MET A 38 11.77 8.49 -21.49
N LEU A 39 13.01 8.85 -21.23
CA LEU A 39 13.41 10.15 -20.68
C LEU A 39 14.24 10.91 -21.72
N LYS A 40 13.80 12.08 -22.07
CA LYS A 40 14.59 13.02 -22.89
C LYS A 40 15.82 13.51 -22.10
N PRO A 41 16.82 14.09 -22.76
CA PRO A 41 17.93 14.74 -22.07
C PRO A 41 17.44 15.69 -20.97
N GLN A 42 18.02 15.57 -19.78
CA GLN A 42 17.69 16.32 -18.55
C GLN A 42 16.29 16.04 -17.94
N GLU A 43 15.49 15.16 -18.53
CA GLU A 43 14.25 14.70 -17.88
C GLU A 43 14.58 13.77 -16.72
N LYS A 44 13.69 13.82 -15.72
CA LYS A 44 13.82 13.03 -14.50
C LYS A 44 12.52 12.30 -14.14
N VAL A 45 12.67 11.14 -13.52
CA VAL A 45 11.60 10.41 -12.86
C VAL A 45 11.94 10.24 -11.38
N LEU A 46 10.96 10.49 -10.52
CA LEU A 46 11.05 10.23 -9.10
C LEU A 46 10.40 8.88 -8.82
N ALA A 47 11.16 7.91 -8.35
CA ALA A 47 10.66 6.57 -8.11
C ALA A 47 10.86 6.11 -6.66
N LYS A 48 10.00 5.21 -6.21
CA LYS A 48 10.16 4.52 -4.93
C LYS A 48 11.45 3.71 -4.95
N SER A 49 12.27 3.84 -3.91
CA SER A 49 13.52 3.10 -3.83
C SER A 49 13.32 1.58 -3.92
N GLY A 50 14.23 0.91 -4.63
CA GLY A 50 14.19 -0.53 -4.84
C GLY A 50 13.28 -1.01 -5.97
N THR A 51 12.71 -0.08 -6.78
CA THR A 51 11.85 -0.44 -7.90
C THR A 51 12.57 -0.50 -9.25
N MET A 52 13.78 0.04 -9.35
CA MET A 52 14.58 0.02 -10.57
C MET A 52 14.91 -1.42 -10.97
N CYS A 53 14.60 -1.76 -12.21
CA CYS A 53 14.87 -3.05 -12.82
C CYS A 53 16.03 -2.96 -13.82
N TYR A 54 16.01 -1.96 -14.71
CA TYR A 54 17.05 -1.68 -15.67
C TYR A 54 17.05 -0.22 -16.13
N THR A 55 18.19 0.25 -16.65
CA THR A 55 18.33 1.60 -17.22
C THR A 55 19.25 1.56 -18.44
N SER A 56 19.11 2.55 -19.34
CA SER A 56 20.15 2.86 -20.30
C SER A 56 21.36 3.49 -19.58
N GLY A 57 22.55 3.40 -20.20
CA GLY A 57 23.79 3.89 -19.60
C GLY A 57 23.85 5.40 -19.37
N SER A 58 22.93 6.16 -19.97
CA SER A 58 22.85 7.62 -19.81
C SER A 58 22.07 8.07 -18.57
N ILE A 59 21.39 7.14 -17.89
CA ILE A 59 20.60 7.45 -16.68
C ILE A 59 21.48 7.42 -15.45
N GLN A 60 21.48 8.53 -14.72
CA GLN A 60 22.15 8.65 -13.43
C GLN A 60 21.12 8.59 -12.30
N MET A 61 21.51 7.96 -11.21
CA MET A 61 20.69 7.78 -10.01
C MET A 61 21.16 8.71 -8.92
N GLU A 62 20.24 9.50 -8.39
CA GLU A 62 20.46 10.38 -7.26
C GLU A 62 19.49 10.04 -6.14
N ASN A 63 19.99 9.79 -4.94
CA ASN A 63 19.13 9.57 -3.78
C ASN A 63 18.57 10.90 -3.30
N VAL A 64 17.26 11.04 -3.30
CA VAL A 64 16.57 12.20 -2.75
C VAL A 64 16.34 11.95 -1.27
N LEU A 65 17.13 12.61 -0.43
CA LEU A 65 16.88 12.64 1.00
C LEU A 65 15.59 13.44 1.27
N PRO A 66 14.73 12.98 2.17
CA PRO A 66 13.57 13.76 2.57
C PRO A 66 14.04 15.10 3.16
N PRO A 67 13.30 16.21 2.94
CA PRO A 67 13.66 17.51 3.50
C PRO A 67 13.76 17.43 5.02
N GLU A 68 14.81 18.03 5.58
CA GLU A 68 15.18 17.97 7.02
C GLU A 68 14.09 18.48 7.99
N ASN A 69 13.04 19.13 7.51
CA ASN A 69 12.05 19.81 8.32
C ASN A 69 10.83 18.98 8.73
N GLY A 70 10.85 17.64 8.61
CA GLY A 70 9.63 16.85 8.77
C GLY A 70 9.62 15.70 9.76
N GLY A 71 10.68 15.35 10.46
CA GLY A 71 10.54 14.17 11.26
C GLY A 71 11.73 13.77 12.12
N GLY A 72 11.70 14.22 13.35
CA GLY A 72 12.59 13.73 14.40
C GLY A 72 12.46 12.22 14.65
N LEU A 73 12.88 11.75 15.81
CA LEU A 73 12.87 10.36 16.29
C LEU A 73 11.67 9.49 15.87
N TRP A 74 10.52 10.09 15.57
CA TRP A 74 9.33 9.40 15.09
C TRP A 74 9.47 8.73 13.72
N GLN A 75 10.29 9.28 12.80
CA GLN A 75 10.58 8.66 11.51
C GLN A 75 11.38 7.38 11.66
N TRP A 76 12.28 7.35 12.66
CA TRP A 76 13.06 6.16 12.99
C TRP A 76 12.20 5.03 13.60
N PHE A 77 11.21 5.38 14.44
CA PHE A 77 10.32 4.42 15.09
C PHE A 77 9.30 3.79 14.13
N PHE A 78 8.79 4.54 13.16
CA PHE A 78 7.80 4.04 12.21
C PHE A 78 8.39 3.43 10.92
N GLY A 79 9.72 3.39 10.78
CA GLY A 79 10.50 2.51 9.89
C GLY A 79 10.22 2.59 8.39
N LYS A 80 9.38 3.51 7.92
CA LYS A 80 9.03 3.65 6.50
C LYS A 80 9.24 5.07 6.01
N ASN A 81 10.49 5.50 5.97
CA ASN A 81 10.84 6.59 5.08
C ASN A 81 10.64 6.07 3.66
N VAL A 82 9.68 6.63 2.95
CA VAL A 82 9.62 6.47 1.49
C VAL A 82 10.81 7.26 0.96
N ILE A 83 11.97 6.60 0.95
CA ILE A 83 13.15 7.13 0.28
C ILE A 83 12.80 7.05 -1.20
N ASN A 84 12.71 8.18 -1.84
CA ASN A 84 12.55 8.26 -3.27
C ASN A 84 13.94 8.39 -3.92
N THR A 85 14.09 7.74 -5.06
CA THR A 85 15.28 7.84 -5.88
C THR A 85 14.92 8.63 -7.13
N SER A 86 15.70 9.66 -7.43
CA SER A 86 15.60 10.41 -8.68
C SER A 86 16.49 9.77 -9.73
N PHE A 87 15.94 9.52 -10.90
CA PHE A 87 16.68 9.07 -12.07
C PHE A 87 16.63 10.17 -13.12
N VAL A 88 17.80 10.63 -13.57
CA VAL A 88 17.95 11.75 -14.49
C VAL A 88 18.68 11.26 -15.75
N ASN A 89 18.19 11.60 -16.92
CA ASN A 89 18.94 11.36 -18.14
C ASN A 89 19.99 12.46 -18.34
N SER A 90 21.25 12.14 -18.03
CA SER A 90 22.40 13.02 -18.21
C SER A 90 23.01 12.95 -19.62
N GLY A 91 22.49 12.10 -20.48
CA GLY A 91 22.95 11.95 -21.86
C GLY A 91 22.43 13.05 -22.78
N SER A 92 22.96 13.07 -24.01
CA SER A 92 22.52 13.97 -25.08
C SER A 92 21.39 13.38 -25.96
N GLN A 93 21.05 12.13 -25.76
CA GLN A 93 20.00 11.41 -26.47
C GLN A 93 18.97 10.85 -25.48
N ASP A 94 17.82 10.43 -26.00
CA ASP A 94 16.80 9.80 -25.19
C ASP A 94 17.34 8.54 -24.51
N GLY A 95 17.06 8.41 -23.23
CA GLY A 95 17.36 7.25 -22.41
C GLY A 95 16.08 6.56 -21.96
N PHE A 96 16.21 5.38 -21.36
CA PHE A 96 15.06 4.67 -20.82
C PHE A 96 15.35 4.09 -19.44
N ILE A 97 14.30 3.95 -18.66
CA ILE A 97 14.31 3.26 -17.36
C ILE A 97 13.15 2.31 -17.26
N GLY A 98 13.39 1.11 -16.74
CA GLY A 98 12.40 0.12 -16.38
C GLY A 98 12.22 0.06 -14.86
N LEU A 99 10.99 0.28 -14.40
CA LEU A 99 10.61 0.23 -12.98
C LEU A 99 9.62 -0.92 -12.76
N ALA A 100 9.97 -1.85 -11.88
CA ALA A 100 9.13 -2.99 -11.53
C ALA A 100 8.33 -2.71 -10.25
N ALA A 101 7.08 -3.14 -10.23
CA ALA A 101 6.33 -3.17 -9.00
C ALA A 101 6.94 -4.21 -8.03
N PRO A 102 7.01 -3.93 -6.71
CA PRO A 102 7.69 -4.80 -5.76
C PRO A 102 6.96 -6.13 -5.48
N SER A 103 5.80 -6.34 -6.07
CA SER A 103 4.96 -7.53 -5.89
C SER A 103 4.19 -7.85 -7.17
N LEU A 104 3.40 -8.93 -7.15
CA LEU A 104 2.45 -9.26 -8.24
C LEU A 104 1.39 -8.17 -8.33
N SER A 105 1.67 -7.16 -9.15
CA SER A 105 0.86 -5.95 -9.22
C SER A 105 0.70 -5.44 -10.63
N ARG A 106 -0.42 -4.81 -10.88
CA ARG A 106 -0.70 -4.02 -12.07
C ARG A 106 -0.31 -2.58 -11.84
N ILE A 107 0.20 -1.94 -12.86
CA ILE A 107 0.63 -0.54 -12.83
C ILE A 107 -0.46 0.32 -13.45
N LEU A 108 -0.91 1.32 -12.72
CA LEU A 108 -1.96 2.25 -13.13
C LEU A 108 -1.35 3.63 -13.37
N PRO A 109 -1.35 4.12 -14.61
CA PRO A 109 -1.01 5.51 -14.90
C PRO A 109 -2.14 6.42 -14.40
N ILE A 110 -1.80 7.44 -13.63
CA ILE A 110 -2.72 8.42 -13.05
C ILE A 110 -2.29 9.81 -13.52
N ASP A 111 -3.05 10.39 -14.42
CA ASP A 111 -2.88 11.79 -14.79
C ASP A 111 -3.57 12.66 -13.72
N LEU A 112 -2.77 13.33 -12.88
CA LEU A 112 -3.29 14.12 -11.77
C LEU A 112 -4.19 15.28 -12.24
N ALA A 113 -3.98 15.80 -13.44
CA ALA A 113 -4.83 16.87 -13.96
C ALA A 113 -6.30 16.42 -14.11
N THR A 114 -6.53 15.14 -14.44
CA THR A 114 -7.89 14.57 -14.54
C THR A 114 -8.56 14.36 -13.19
N PHE A 115 -7.78 14.35 -12.10
CA PHE A 115 -8.26 14.18 -10.71
C PHE A 115 -8.27 15.50 -9.92
N GLY A 116 -8.29 16.64 -10.61
CA GLY A 116 -8.28 17.93 -9.94
C GLY A 116 -6.93 18.30 -9.31
N GLY A 117 -5.86 17.69 -9.77
CA GLY A 117 -4.49 17.93 -9.29
C GLY A 117 -4.11 17.14 -8.05
N GLU A 118 -4.95 16.22 -7.56
CA GLU A 118 -4.71 15.53 -6.31
C GLU A 118 -5.35 14.15 -6.25
N ILE A 119 -4.59 13.17 -5.78
CA ILE A 119 -5.11 11.84 -5.45
C ILE A 119 -4.50 11.35 -4.12
N ILE A 120 -5.27 10.58 -3.38
CA ILE A 120 -4.84 9.95 -2.13
C ILE A 120 -4.68 8.46 -2.38
N CYS A 121 -3.51 7.89 -2.06
CA CYS A 121 -3.24 6.46 -2.23
C CYS A 121 -2.62 5.84 -0.97
N GLN A 122 -2.60 4.52 -0.92
CA GLN A 122 -1.85 3.80 0.13
C GLN A 122 -0.35 3.99 -0.08
N PRO A 123 0.46 4.00 1.00
CA PRO A 123 1.91 4.22 0.91
C PRO A 123 2.63 3.22 -0.01
N ASP A 124 2.15 1.98 -0.03
CA ASP A 124 2.76 0.94 -0.86
C ASP A 124 2.31 0.98 -2.32
N ALA A 125 1.27 1.75 -2.62
CA ALA A 125 0.77 1.88 -3.99
C ALA A 125 1.63 2.81 -4.86
N TYR A 126 2.28 3.83 -4.32
CA TYR A 126 3.12 4.72 -5.11
C TYR A 126 4.32 3.98 -5.70
N LEU A 127 4.51 4.07 -7.02
CA LEU A 127 5.62 3.49 -7.75
C LEU A 127 6.60 4.57 -8.21
N CYS A 128 6.13 5.53 -8.99
CA CYS A 128 6.93 6.65 -9.47
C CYS A 128 6.06 7.80 -9.96
N SER A 129 6.70 8.93 -10.24
CA SER A 129 6.04 10.08 -10.85
C SER A 129 6.98 10.85 -11.78
N LEU A 130 6.38 11.54 -12.73
CA LEU A 130 7.01 12.36 -13.73
C LEU A 130 6.52 13.79 -13.63
N ASN A 131 7.38 14.72 -14.00
CA ASN A 131 7.10 16.16 -14.01
C ASN A 131 6.80 16.70 -12.59
N ASP A 132 5.88 17.64 -12.51
CA ASP A 132 5.57 18.37 -11.27
C ASP A 132 4.57 17.58 -10.40
N VAL A 133 5.08 16.54 -9.72
CA VAL A 133 4.31 15.77 -8.74
C VAL A 133 5.04 15.76 -7.40
N THR A 134 4.35 16.25 -6.39
CA THR A 134 4.81 16.22 -5.00
C THR A 134 4.14 15.07 -4.27
N VAL A 135 4.94 14.26 -3.59
CA VAL A 135 4.48 13.14 -2.76
C VAL A 135 4.57 13.54 -1.29
N THR A 136 3.44 13.63 -0.61
CA THR A 136 3.37 13.95 0.82
C THR A 136 2.75 12.81 1.59
N THR A 137 3.26 12.52 2.78
CA THR A 137 2.67 11.50 3.65
C THR A 137 1.75 12.17 4.66
N THR A 138 0.49 11.74 4.69
CA THR A 138 -0.49 12.24 5.65
C THR A 138 -0.77 11.16 6.69
N VAL A 139 -0.71 11.57 7.96
CA VAL A 139 -1.08 10.71 9.09
C VAL A 139 -2.49 11.10 9.55
N ASN A 140 -3.41 10.15 9.55
CA ASN A 140 -4.73 10.42 10.08
C ASN A 140 -4.63 10.62 11.60
N ARG A 141 -4.86 11.85 12.09
CA ARG A 141 -4.60 12.32 13.47
C ARG A 141 -5.51 11.70 14.55
N ARG A 142 -6.25 10.64 14.27
CA ARG A 142 -7.05 9.92 15.29
C ARG A 142 -6.58 8.47 15.44
N PRO A 143 -5.34 8.24 15.95
CA PRO A 143 -4.95 6.90 16.37
C PRO A 143 -5.71 6.57 17.65
N ARG A 144 -6.55 5.54 17.61
CA ARG A 144 -7.00 4.93 18.87
C ARG A 144 -5.89 4.02 19.40
N PRO A 145 -5.49 4.13 20.69
CA PRO A 145 -4.45 3.29 21.27
C PRO A 145 -4.89 1.82 21.21
N GLY A 146 -3.99 0.93 20.80
CA GLY A 146 -4.20 -0.53 20.84
C GLY A 146 -4.15 -1.26 19.51
N ILE A 147 -3.90 -0.59 18.38
CA ILE A 147 -3.85 -1.25 17.07
C ILE A 147 -2.45 -1.13 16.49
N PHE A 148 -1.60 -2.08 16.86
CA PHE A 148 -0.33 -2.34 16.18
C PHE A 148 -0.62 -3.15 14.92
N GLY A 149 -0.34 -2.57 13.76
CA GLY A 149 -0.58 -3.15 12.45
C GLY A 149 -1.32 -2.20 11.50
N GLY A 150 -1.27 -0.90 11.76
CA GLY A 150 -2.05 0.11 11.08
C GLY A 150 -1.49 0.57 9.73
N GLU A 151 -1.41 -0.28 8.71
CA GLU A 151 -1.19 0.19 7.34
C GLU A 151 -2.38 1.03 6.82
N GLY A 152 -3.53 0.99 7.50
CA GLY A 152 -4.72 1.76 7.15
C GLY A 152 -4.72 3.23 7.56
N ILE A 153 -3.73 3.70 8.33
CA ILE A 153 -3.73 5.06 8.89
C ILE A 153 -2.80 6.00 8.12
N LEU A 154 -1.72 5.46 7.56
CA LEU A 154 -0.79 6.22 6.71
C LEU A 154 -1.32 6.27 5.29
N ARG A 155 -1.27 7.44 4.69
CA ARG A 155 -1.63 7.66 3.30
C ARG A 155 -0.64 8.58 2.64
N GLN A 156 -0.48 8.37 1.36
CA GLN A 156 0.26 9.28 0.51
C GLN A 156 -0.71 10.11 -0.31
N LYS A 157 -0.42 11.38 -0.36
CA LYS A 157 -1.11 12.36 -1.18
C LYS A 157 -0.16 12.75 -2.30
N LEU A 158 -0.61 12.53 -3.53
CA LEU A 158 0.09 12.91 -4.74
C LEU A 158 -0.56 14.18 -5.26
N VAL A 159 0.22 15.26 -5.39
CA VAL A 159 -0.27 16.59 -5.77
C VAL A 159 0.56 17.12 -6.92
N GLY A 160 -0.10 17.70 -7.91
CA GLY A 160 0.55 18.32 -9.07
C GLY A 160 -0.28 18.20 -10.34
N ARG A 161 0.37 18.43 -11.47
CA ARG A 161 -0.23 18.28 -12.81
C ARG A 161 0.47 17.23 -13.67
N GLY A 162 1.40 16.49 -13.06
CA GLY A 162 2.17 15.46 -13.73
C GLY A 162 1.48 14.11 -13.75
N LEU A 163 2.18 13.14 -14.31
CA LEU A 163 1.77 11.75 -14.39
C LEU A 163 2.37 10.97 -13.21
N ALA A 164 1.53 10.31 -12.44
CA ALA A 164 1.95 9.39 -11.40
C ALA A 164 1.60 7.95 -11.78
N PHE A 165 2.38 7.00 -11.29
CA PHE A 165 2.12 5.58 -11.47
C PHE A 165 1.95 4.93 -10.11
N ILE A 166 0.87 4.19 -9.95
CA ILE A 166 0.59 3.43 -8.74
C ILE A 166 0.51 1.94 -9.05
N ALA A 167 0.95 1.13 -8.10
CA ALA A 167 0.90 -0.32 -8.19
C ALA A 167 -0.24 -0.87 -7.33
N ALA A 168 -0.98 -1.83 -7.87
CA ALA A 168 -2.09 -2.47 -7.19
C ALA A 168 -2.08 -3.98 -7.40
N GLY A 169 -2.24 -4.74 -6.33
CA GLY A 169 -2.13 -6.20 -6.34
C GLY A 169 -3.34 -6.91 -6.95
N GLY A 170 -3.09 -7.85 -7.84
CA GLY A 170 -4.11 -8.64 -8.52
C GLY A 170 -4.93 -7.82 -9.51
N SER A 171 -6.23 -8.10 -9.60
CA SER A 171 -7.16 -7.36 -10.44
C SER A 171 -7.54 -6.03 -9.81
N VAL A 172 -7.65 -5.00 -10.65
CA VAL A 172 -8.01 -3.65 -10.22
C VAL A 172 -9.31 -3.23 -10.87
N VAL A 173 -10.21 -2.72 -10.06
CA VAL A 173 -11.47 -2.13 -10.50
C VAL A 173 -11.58 -0.70 -9.99
N GLN A 174 -12.22 0.14 -10.80
CA GLN A 174 -12.59 1.49 -10.40
C GLN A 174 -14.09 1.60 -10.21
N LYS A 175 -14.49 2.52 -9.35
CA LYS A 175 -15.89 2.91 -9.20
C LYS A 175 -15.97 4.41 -9.05
N ASN A 176 -16.86 5.02 -9.83
CA ASN A 176 -17.22 6.42 -9.65
C ASN A 176 -18.41 6.49 -8.70
N LEU A 177 -18.22 7.11 -7.54
CA LEU A 177 -19.28 7.32 -6.56
C LEU A 177 -20.03 8.60 -6.87
N ALA A 178 -21.34 8.50 -6.97
CA ALA A 178 -22.22 9.67 -7.06
C ALA A 178 -22.23 10.45 -5.73
N GLN A 179 -22.74 11.68 -5.76
CA GLN A 179 -22.86 12.48 -4.55
C GLN A 179 -23.74 11.78 -3.51
N GLY A 180 -23.20 11.57 -2.31
CA GLY A 180 -23.88 10.88 -1.22
C GLY A 180 -23.94 9.37 -1.35
N GLU A 181 -23.44 8.78 -2.44
CA GLU A 181 -23.30 7.32 -2.56
C GLU A 181 -22.26 6.81 -1.58
N VAL A 182 -22.63 5.79 -0.80
CA VAL A 182 -21.74 5.17 0.19
C VAL A 182 -21.30 3.81 -0.29
N LEU A 183 -19.98 3.60 -0.32
CA LEU A 183 -19.36 2.33 -0.59
C LEU A 183 -18.59 1.86 0.65
N VAL A 184 -18.81 0.61 1.04
CA VAL A 184 -18.06 -0.03 2.13
C VAL A 184 -17.09 -1.04 1.54
N VAL A 185 -15.81 -0.86 1.83
CA VAL A 185 -14.75 -1.74 1.34
C VAL A 185 -13.85 -2.18 2.49
N ASP A 186 -13.16 -3.29 2.32
CA ASP A 186 -12.05 -3.61 3.20
C ASP A 186 -10.93 -2.58 3.02
N ALA A 187 -10.45 -1.99 4.12
CA ALA A 187 -9.47 -0.91 4.06
C ALA A 187 -8.17 -1.32 3.33
N ALA A 188 -7.77 -2.60 3.42
CA ALA A 188 -6.59 -3.10 2.71
C ALA A 188 -6.80 -3.21 1.19
N CYS A 189 -8.05 -3.37 0.74
CA CYS A 189 -8.37 -3.44 -0.68
C CYS A 189 -8.44 -2.07 -1.36
N LEU A 190 -8.54 -0.97 -0.61
CA LEU A 190 -8.53 0.38 -1.18
C LEU A 190 -7.10 0.73 -1.60
N VAL A 191 -6.88 1.02 -2.89
CA VAL A 191 -5.58 1.44 -3.44
C VAL A 191 -5.43 2.95 -3.43
N ALA A 192 -6.38 3.63 -4.05
CA ALA A 192 -6.39 5.08 -4.18
C ALA A 192 -7.81 5.62 -4.30
N MET A 193 -7.97 6.91 -4.06
CA MET A 193 -9.25 7.62 -4.17
C MET A 193 -9.02 9.09 -4.47
N SER A 194 -10.02 9.74 -5.10
CA SER A 194 -10.06 11.19 -5.24
C SER A 194 -10.09 11.87 -3.87
N SER A 195 -9.51 13.04 -3.77
CA SER A 195 -9.53 13.85 -2.54
C SER A 195 -10.92 14.33 -2.14
N THR A 196 -11.86 14.30 -3.08
CA THR A 196 -13.28 14.65 -2.86
C THR A 196 -14.08 13.60 -2.10
N ILE A 197 -13.55 12.38 -1.98
CA ILE A 197 -14.18 11.29 -1.23
C ILE A 197 -14.07 11.54 0.27
N ASP A 198 -15.24 11.56 0.95
CA ASP A 198 -15.23 11.50 2.41
C ASP A 198 -14.98 10.08 2.90
N PHE A 199 -13.96 9.94 3.74
CA PHE A 199 -13.41 8.66 4.13
C PHE A 199 -13.43 8.46 5.64
N HIS A 200 -14.11 7.41 6.08
CA HIS A 200 -14.16 6.98 7.47
C HIS A 200 -13.78 5.52 7.63
N VAL A 201 -12.93 5.20 8.60
CA VAL A 201 -12.60 3.82 8.96
C VAL A 201 -13.43 3.40 10.16
N LYS A 202 -14.09 2.26 10.03
CA LYS A 202 -14.78 1.60 11.15
C LYS A 202 -14.08 0.29 11.49
N TYR A 203 -13.98 0.06 12.77
CA TYR A 203 -13.47 -1.20 13.32
C TYR A 203 -14.63 -2.18 13.46
N GLY A 204 -14.43 -3.44 13.07
CA GLY A 204 -15.41 -4.49 13.30
C GLY A 204 -15.73 -4.63 14.79
N SER A 205 -17.00 -4.51 15.14
CA SER A 205 -17.48 -4.47 16.53
C SER A 205 -17.40 -5.81 17.29
N SER A 206 -17.01 -6.91 16.63
CA SER A 206 -16.99 -8.23 17.25
C SER A 206 -15.59 -8.66 17.64
N ALA A 207 -15.31 -8.72 18.93
CA ALA A 207 -14.07 -9.22 19.51
C ALA A 207 -13.74 -10.68 19.12
N ARG A 208 -14.71 -11.45 18.61
CA ARG A 208 -14.52 -12.84 18.16
C ARG A 208 -14.06 -12.97 16.72
N ARG A 209 -14.30 -11.95 15.86
CA ARG A 209 -13.91 -11.99 14.44
C ARG A 209 -12.40 -11.97 14.17
N PRO A 210 -11.55 -11.29 14.98
CA PRO A 210 -10.11 -11.32 14.78
C PRO A 210 -9.48 -12.70 14.98
N VAL A 211 -10.08 -13.54 15.78
CA VAL A 211 -9.51 -14.84 16.16
C VAL A 211 -9.84 -15.93 15.14
N PHE A 212 -11.01 -15.86 14.50
CA PHE A 212 -11.54 -16.91 13.64
C PHE A 212 -11.86 -16.47 12.20
N GLY A 213 -11.96 -15.17 11.93
CA GLY A 213 -12.23 -14.63 10.59
C GLY A 213 -10.97 -14.02 9.98
N GLY A 214 -10.54 -14.53 8.85
CA GLY A 214 -9.45 -13.96 8.07
C GLY A 214 -9.78 -12.62 7.40
N ASP A 215 -10.99 -12.08 7.62
CA ASP A 215 -11.47 -10.86 7.00
C ASP A 215 -11.04 -9.63 7.79
N GLY A 216 -10.63 -8.60 7.05
CA GLY A 216 -10.04 -7.39 7.61
C GLY A 216 -10.83 -6.79 8.76
N LEU A 217 -10.10 -6.49 9.83
CA LEU A 217 -10.61 -5.83 11.04
C LEU A 217 -11.13 -4.43 10.76
N LEU A 218 -10.73 -3.86 9.61
CA LEU A 218 -10.93 -2.48 9.24
C LEU A 218 -11.77 -2.38 7.98
N THR A 219 -12.92 -1.73 8.09
CA THR A 219 -13.73 -1.36 6.94
C THR A 219 -13.64 0.14 6.67
N ALA A 220 -13.43 0.49 5.41
CA ALA A 220 -13.46 1.86 4.93
C ALA A 220 -14.86 2.17 4.40
N HIS A 221 -15.46 3.21 4.92
CA HIS A 221 -16.69 3.81 4.41
C HIS A 221 -16.31 5.01 3.57
N LEU A 222 -16.65 4.95 2.30
CA LEU A 222 -16.32 5.94 1.29
C LEU A 222 -17.60 6.60 0.82
N THR A 223 -17.70 7.92 0.97
CA THR A 223 -18.86 8.68 0.53
C THR A 223 -18.46 9.60 -0.62
N GLY A 224 -19.13 9.46 -1.78
CA GLY A 224 -18.91 10.30 -2.95
C GLY A 224 -19.35 11.75 -2.78
N PRO A 225 -18.95 12.60 -3.72
CA PRO A 225 -18.58 12.24 -5.10
C PRO A 225 -17.08 11.98 -5.29
N GLY A 226 -16.75 11.07 -6.22
CA GLY A 226 -15.36 10.85 -6.62
C GLY A 226 -15.09 9.44 -7.10
N ILE A 227 -13.84 9.18 -7.45
CA ILE A 227 -13.39 7.89 -8.00
C ILE A 227 -12.60 7.14 -6.93
N VAL A 228 -12.83 5.83 -6.84
CA VAL A 228 -12.08 4.91 -5.98
C VAL A 228 -11.48 3.77 -6.80
N PHE A 229 -10.28 3.35 -6.42
CA PHE A 229 -9.57 2.22 -7.02
C PHE A 229 -9.42 1.12 -5.98
N ILE A 230 -9.83 -0.09 -6.35
CA ILE A 230 -9.88 -1.25 -5.45
C ILE A 230 -9.08 -2.39 -6.06
N GLN A 231 -8.26 -3.05 -5.25
CA GLN A 231 -7.44 -4.19 -5.60
C GLN A 231 -7.98 -5.49 -5.00
N SER A 232 -7.83 -6.59 -5.72
CA SER A 232 -8.30 -7.90 -5.26
C SER A 232 -7.30 -8.62 -4.35
N LEU A 233 -5.99 -8.29 -4.46
CA LEU A 233 -4.92 -8.98 -3.75
C LEU A 233 -3.98 -7.98 -3.04
N PRO A 234 -4.39 -7.38 -1.91
CA PRO A 234 -3.51 -6.54 -1.12
C PRO A 234 -2.25 -7.30 -0.69
N PHE A 235 -1.06 -6.72 -0.89
CA PHE A 235 0.22 -7.36 -0.58
C PHE A 235 0.29 -7.82 0.88
N TYR A 236 -0.21 -7.03 1.81
CA TYR A 236 -0.25 -7.39 3.22
C TYR A 236 -1.01 -8.70 3.49
N ARG A 237 -2.15 -8.92 2.84
CA ARG A 237 -2.89 -10.18 2.97
C ARG A 237 -2.14 -11.36 2.38
N LEU A 238 -1.51 -11.16 1.22
CA LEU A 238 -0.71 -12.19 0.58
C LEU A 238 0.48 -12.57 1.48
N SER A 239 1.22 -11.59 1.98
CA SER A 239 2.37 -11.80 2.86
C SER A 239 1.98 -12.50 4.17
N GLN A 240 0.85 -12.15 4.77
CA GLN A 240 0.34 -12.85 5.95
C GLN A 240 -0.04 -14.32 5.66
N ARG A 241 -0.66 -14.60 4.52
CA ARG A 241 -0.97 -15.99 4.13
C ARG A 241 0.29 -16.80 3.93
N ILE A 242 1.28 -16.25 3.25
CA ILE A 242 2.59 -16.88 3.07
C ILE A 242 3.26 -17.11 4.43
N ALA A 243 3.32 -16.09 5.27
CA ALA A 243 3.90 -16.19 6.60
C ALA A 243 3.24 -17.30 7.43
N ARG A 244 1.90 -17.37 7.44
CA ARG A 244 1.17 -18.43 8.16
C ARG A 244 1.47 -19.82 7.58
N ALA A 245 1.60 -19.94 6.26
CA ALA A 245 1.91 -21.21 5.62
C ALA A 245 3.33 -21.69 5.96
N VAL A 246 4.28 -20.75 6.09
CA VAL A 246 5.68 -21.06 6.39
C VAL A 246 5.91 -21.24 7.90
N THR A 247 5.27 -20.40 8.73
CA THR A 247 5.47 -20.40 10.19
C THR A 247 4.49 -21.28 10.95
N SER A 248 3.45 -21.82 10.29
CA SER A 248 2.60 -22.84 10.92
C SER A 248 3.47 -24.08 11.14
N PRO A 249 4.08 -24.30 12.31
CA PRO A 249 4.64 -25.59 12.61
C PRO A 249 3.43 -26.52 12.57
N ASN A 250 3.54 -27.58 11.80
CA ASN A 250 2.63 -28.69 11.90
C ASN A 250 2.75 -29.17 13.34
N VAL A 251 1.90 -28.66 14.22
CA VAL A 251 1.87 -29.01 15.64
C VAL A 251 1.74 -30.54 15.80
N ARG A 252 1.20 -31.18 14.75
CA ARG A 252 1.06 -32.61 14.66
C ARG A 252 2.39 -33.33 14.36
N ASP A 253 3.37 -32.64 13.74
CA ASP A 253 4.64 -33.23 13.31
C ASP A 253 5.80 -32.90 14.26
N ASN A 254 5.57 -32.11 15.31
CA ASN A 254 6.60 -31.81 16.30
C ASN A 254 6.17 -32.21 17.72
N PRO A 255 6.19 -33.50 18.07
CA PRO A 255 5.82 -33.97 19.40
C PRO A 255 6.68 -33.34 20.51
N ARG A 256 7.87 -32.85 20.17
CA ARG A 256 8.77 -32.18 21.14
C ARG A 256 8.18 -30.86 21.67
N PHE A 257 7.32 -30.17 20.90
CA PHE A 257 6.69 -28.94 21.36
C PHE A 257 5.70 -29.19 22.52
N PHE A 258 4.90 -30.26 22.45
CA PHE A 258 4.03 -30.64 23.56
C PHE A 258 4.82 -31.11 24.78
N VAL A 259 5.93 -31.82 24.54
CA VAL A 259 6.82 -32.22 25.64
C VAL A 259 7.44 -31.00 26.30
N GLN A 260 7.88 -29.98 25.56
CA GLN A 260 8.42 -28.74 26.10
C GLN A 260 7.38 -27.97 26.92
N ILE A 261 6.15 -27.86 26.42
CA ILE A 261 5.04 -27.24 27.18
C ILE A 261 4.76 -28.04 28.45
N GLY A 262 4.70 -29.36 28.38
CA GLY A 262 4.52 -30.23 29.55
C GLY A 262 5.61 -30.04 30.58
N ILE A 263 6.87 -30.00 30.17
CA ILE A 263 8.03 -29.73 31.05
C ILE A 263 7.92 -28.34 31.68
N PHE A 264 7.53 -27.33 30.91
CA PHE A 264 7.36 -25.95 31.45
C PHE A 264 6.30 -25.90 32.55
N PHE A 265 5.12 -26.48 32.33
CA PHE A 265 4.08 -26.54 33.34
C PHE A 265 4.48 -27.39 34.57
N PHE A 266 5.21 -28.48 34.35
CA PHE A 266 5.72 -29.33 35.43
C PHE A 266 6.73 -28.58 36.29
N LEU A 267 7.68 -27.85 35.69
CA LEU A 267 8.64 -27.03 36.46
C LEU A 267 7.95 -25.87 37.19
N ALA A 268 6.95 -25.23 36.59
CA ALA A 268 6.16 -24.21 37.24
C ALA A 268 5.39 -24.78 38.45
N TYR A 269 4.83 -25.97 38.31
CA TYR A 269 4.15 -26.68 39.41
C TYR A 269 5.13 -27.00 40.56
N ILE A 270 6.32 -27.53 40.25
CA ILE A 270 7.36 -27.80 41.29
C ILE A 270 7.75 -26.50 42.00
N MET A 271 7.94 -25.39 41.27
CA MET A 271 8.27 -24.11 41.90
C MET A 271 7.18 -23.62 42.86
N ILE A 272 5.91 -23.75 42.48
CA ILE A 272 4.79 -23.35 43.31
C ILE A 272 4.74 -24.24 44.57
N VAL A 273 4.85 -25.55 44.42
CA VAL A 273 4.79 -26.48 45.57
C VAL A 273 5.99 -26.27 46.52
N SER A 274 7.19 -26.07 45.97
CA SER A 274 8.39 -25.79 46.79
C SER A 274 8.26 -24.45 47.54
N SER A 275 7.67 -23.43 46.92
CA SER A 275 7.41 -22.14 47.55
C SER A 275 6.42 -22.28 48.73
N LEU A 276 5.36 -23.06 48.56
CA LEU A 276 4.38 -23.30 49.62
C LEU A 276 4.99 -24.08 50.81
N LEU A 277 5.81 -25.09 50.52
CA LEU A 277 6.50 -25.86 51.57
C LEU A 277 7.55 -25.06 52.35
N LEU A 278 8.15 -24.03 51.73
CA LEU A 278 9.10 -23.13 52.36
C LEU A 278 8.42 -22.01 53.19
N THR A 279 7.16 -21.72 52.91
CA THR A 279 6.38 -20.71 53.69
C THR A 279 5.66 -21.30 54.89
N ASP A 280 5.55 -22.64 55.01
CA ASP A 280 4.94 -23.33 56.15
C ASP A 280 5.98 -23.77 57.22
N VAL A 281 7.23 -23.35 57.14
CA VAL A 281 8.30 -23.49 58.12
C VAL A 281 8.67 -22.10 58.69
#